data_96734f2f87e393fd6940d921f6605c03
#
_entry.id   96734f2f87e393fd6940d921f6605c03
#
_cell.length_a   1.000
_cell.length_b   1.000
_cell.length_c   1.000
_cell.angle_alpha   90.00
_cell.angle_beta   90.00
_cell.angle_gamma   90.00
#
_symmetry.space_group_name_H-M   'P 1'
#
loop_
_entity.id
_entity.type
_entity.pdbx_description
1 polymer ?
#
loop_
_entity_poly.entity_id
_entity_poly.type
_entity_poly.pdbx_seq_one_letter_code
_entity_poly.pdbx_strand_id
1 'polypeptide(L)'
;MEATPPAEQLAGRPAPRAGFPYATWGAQMAVGGVLLALAAGFLLSIPAVVIDNPAEGDLSTAANVVVQLATALGFLLVPFVIATRWGEASVGQALRRLGVRGFRPAALKWMLAAVGAYLVFAGVYSALFGAPEQEDIAESFGTVPVQVLLIVLAAPISEEVCFRGMLFGGLRTRMPRIAAALVSALVFGALHALTGLSAVPPLIFFGFVLALLYEKTGSIVPGILLHMLNNSVALLGQ
;
A
#
# COMPACT_ATOMS: atom_id res chain seq x y z
N MET A 1 9.91 -15.57 -38.44
CA MET A 1 8.66 -16.33 -38.23
C MET A 1 8.79 -17.08 -36.94
N GLU A 2 8.23 -16.54 -35.85
CA GLU A 2 8.15 -17.24 -34.57
C GLU A 2 6.98 -18.22 -34.63
N ALA A 3 7.27 -19.50 -34.38
CA ALA A 3 6.26 -20.55 -34.43
C ALA A 3 5.25 -20.39 -33.25
N THR A 4 3.98 -20.32 -33.56
CA THR A 4 2.90 -20.33 -32.57
C THR A 4 2.98 -21.63 -31.78
N PRO A 5 3.05 -21.60 -30.44
CA PRO A 5 3.13 -22.82 -29.63
C PRO A 5 1.87 -23.68 -29.82
N PRO A 6 2.00 -25.03 -29.78
CA PRO A 6 0.88 -25.93 -29.97
C PRO A 6 -0.23 -25.70 -28.94
N ALA A 7 -1.48 -25.80 -29.38
CA ALA A 7 -2.69 -25.58 -28.57
C ALA A 7 -2.77 -26.44 -27.29
N GLU A 8 -2.06 -27.56 -27.25
CA GLU A 8 -2.00 -28.48 -26.10
C GLU A 8 -1.20 -27.95 -24.91
N GLN A 9 -0.28 -26.98 -25.12
CA GLN A 9 0.43 -26.32 -24.01
C GLN A 9 -0.40 -25.24 -23.31
N LEU A 10 -1.58 -24.89 -23.84
CA LEU A 10 -2.52 -23.93 -23.26
C LEU A 10 -3.64 -24.60 -22.45
N ALA A 11 -3.84 -25.90 -22.60
CA ALA A 11 -4.84 -26.67 -21.88
C ALA A 11 -4.32 -27.02 -20.47
N GLY A 12 -4.60 -26.14 -19.49
CA GLY A 12 -4.24 -26.36 -18.08
C GLY A 12 -3.85 -25.10 -17.33
N ARG A 13 -3.66 -23.98 -18.01
CA ARG A 13 -3.52 -22.68 -17.32
C ARG A 13 -4.92 -22.19 -16.96
N PRO A 14 -5.21 -21.92 -15.65
CA PRO A 14 -6.46 -21.25 -15.32
C PRO A 14 -6.51 -19.97 -16.14
N ALA A 15 -7.63 -19.76 -16.86
CA ALA A 15 -7.84 -18.59 -17.70
C ALA A 15 -7.47 -17.32 -16.89
N PRO A 16 -6.62 -16.44 -17.42
CA PRO A 16 -6.32 -15.20 -16.74
C PRO A 16 -7.65 -14.52 -16.45
N ARG A 17 -7.87 -14.10 -15.20
CA ARG A 17 -9.00 -13.21 -14.90
C ARG A 17 -8.88 -12.04 -15.86
N ALA A 18 -9.88 -11.81 -16.68
CA ALA A 18 -9.84 -10.90 -17.79
C ALA A 18 -9.17 -9.58 -17.37
N GLY A 19 -7.93 -9.36 -17.83
CA GLY A 19 -7.19 -8.13 -17.70
C GLY A 19 -6.33 -7.91 -16.45
N PHE A 20 -6.23 -8.84 -15.48
CA PHE A 20 -5.28 -8.67 -14.37
C PHE A 20 -3.89 -9.21 -14.74
N PRO A 21 -2.76 -8.53 -14.42
CA PRO A 21 -2.68 -7.21 -13.77
C PRO A 21 -3.17 -6.07 -14.67
N TYR A 22 -3.80 -5.05 -14.07
CA TYR A 22 -4.34 -3.92 -14.85
C TYR A 22 -3.29 -2.85 -15.17
N ALA A 23 -2.12 -2.96 -14.56
CA ALA A 23 -1.00 -2.06 -14.78
C ALA A 23 -0.56 -2.08 -16.26
N THR A 24 -0.40 -0.89 -16.83
CA THR A 24 0.14 -0.67 -18.18
C THR A 24 1.61 -0.24 -18.13
N TRP A 25 2.20 -0.25 -16.95
CA TRP A 25 3.61 -0.01 -16.65
C TRP A 25 4.29 -1.29 -16.16
N GLY A 26 5.59 -1.38 -16.36
CA GLY A 26 6.40 -2.53 -15.94
C GLY A 26 6.98 -2.37 -14.53
N ALA A 27 7.69 -3.42 -14.08
CA ALA A 27 8.31 -3.49 -12.76
C ALA A 27 9.30 -2.33 -12.48
N GLN A 28 10.13 -1.96 -13.45
CA GLN A 28 11.10 -0.86 -13.29
C GLN A 28 10.42 0.47 -13.02
N MET A 29 9.37 0.80 -13.78
CA MET A 29 8.58 2.02 -13.57
C MET A 29 7.84 1.98 -12.23
N ALA A 30 7.37 0.81 -11.80
CA ALA A 30 6.70 0.66 -10.51
C ALA A 30 7.66 0.91 -9.34
N VAL A 31 8.87 0.36 -9.38
CA VAL A 31 9.92 0.60 -8.37
C VAL A 31 10.38 2.06 -8.38
N GLY A 32 10.70 2.60 -9.55
CA GLY A 32 11.06 4.00 -9.71
C GLY A 32 9.94 4.96 -9.26
N GLY A 33 8.67 4.55 -9.48
CA GLY A 33 7.49 5.27 -9.02
C GLY A 33 7.40 5.37 -7.50
N VAL A 34 7.75 4.31 -6.76
CA VAL A 34 7.79 4.38 -5.28
C VAL A 34 8.86 5.37 -4.82
N LEU A 35 10.07 5.29 -5.40
CA LEU A 35 11.15 6.23 -5.06
C LEU A 35 10.77 7.67 -5.38
N LEU A 36 10.12 7.89 -6.53
CA LEU A 36 9.63 9.22 -6.92
C LEU A 36 8.51 9.71 -5.99
N ALA A 37 7.60 8.82 -5.55
CA ALA A 37 6.53 9.17 -4.62
C ALA A 37 7.08 9.59 -3.25
N LEU A 38 8.08 8.86 -2.75
CA LEU A 38 8.80 9.22 -1.52
C LEU A 38 9.54 10.56 -1.68
N ALA A 39 10.26 10.75 -2.77
CA ALA A 39 10.95 12.00 -3.06
C ALA A 39 9.97 13.18 -3.18
N ALA A 40 8.82 12.98 -3.84
CA ALA A 40 7.79 14.01 -3.95
C ALA A 40 7.20 14.38 -2.57
N GLY A 41 6.85 13.37 -1.74
CA GLY A 41 6.38 13.60 -0.37
C GLY A 41 7.41 14.37 0.46
N PHE A 42 8.67 13.96 0.41
CA PHE A 42 9.78 14.65 1.08
C PHE A 42 9.92 16.11 0.62
N LEU A 43 9.99 16.34 -0.70
CA LEU A 43 10.13 17.71 -1.24
C LEU A 43 8.94 18.60 -0.88
N LEU A 44 7.72 18.06 -0.89
CA LEU A 44 6.51 18.77 -0.50
C LEU A 44 6.47 19.10 1.01
N SER A 45 7.16 18.33 1.84
CA SER A 45 7.23 18.58 3.29
C SER A 45 8.25 19.64 3.68
N ILE A 46 9.26 19.93 2.83
CA ILE A 46 10.35 20.86 3.14
C ILE A 46 9.86 22.23 3.63
N PRO A 47 8.87 22.92 2.99
CA PRO A 47 8.41 24.21 3.46
C PRO A 47 7.87 24.17 4.89
N ALA A 48 7.14 23.12 5.27
CA ALA A 48 6.61 22.99 6.62
C ALA A 48 7.73 22.80 7.64
N VAL A 49 8.69 21.93 7.36
CA VAL A 49 9.84 21.69 8.25
C VAL A 49 10.72 22.95 8.40
N VAL A 50 10.96 23.69 7.31
CA VAL A 50 11.76 24.93 7.34
C VAL A 50 11.05 26.04 8.10
N ILE A 51 9.73 26.20 7.94
CA ILE A 51 8.94 27.21 8.64
C ILE A 51 8.83 26.89 10.13
N ASP A 52 8.64 25.61 10.47
CA ASP A 52 8.55 25.14 11.86
C ASP A 52 9.87 25.35 12.62
N ASN A 53 10.99 25.24 11.89
CA ASN A 53 12.34 25.48 12.39
C ASN A 53 12.61 24.82 13.75
N PRO A 54 12.48 23.49 13.88
CA PRO A 54 12.71 22.80 15.12
C PRO A 54 14.20 22.92 15.49
N ALA A 55 14.54 23.83 16.39
CA ALA A 55 15.93 24.10 16.77
C ALA A 55 16.56 22.92 17.55
N GLU A 56 15.76 22.29 18.38
CA GLU A 56 16.09 21.05 19.11
C GLU A 56 14.75 20.36 19.45
N GLY A 57 14.35 19.36 18.74
CA GLY A 57 13.19 18.59 19.13
C GLY A 57 12.21 18.23 18.01
N ASP A 58 11.04 17.82 18.41
CA ASP A 58 10.00 17.32 17.53
C ASP A 58 9.32 18.44 16.74
N LEU A 59 8.84 18.08 15.56
CA LEU A 59 8.03 18.97 14.74
C LEU A 59 6.72 19.34 15.48
N SER A 60 6.25 20.56 15.27
CA SER A 60 4.93 20.96 15.75
C SER A 60 3.82 20.08 15.14
N THR A 61 2.67 20.05 15.81
CA THR A 61 1.49 19.33 15.29
C THR A 61 1.13 19.76 13.87
N ALA A 62 1.22 21.07 13.58
CA ALA A 62 0.91 21.58 12.24
C ALA A 62 1.91 21.06 11.19
N ALA A 63 3.20 21.05 11.51
CA ALA A 63 4.23 20.54 10.62
C ALA A 63 4.07 19.02 10.41
N ASN A 64 3.82 18.24 11.46
CA ASN A 64 3.56 16.80 11.36
C ASN A 64 2.35 16.49 10.45
N VAL A 65 1.25 17.23 10.59
CA VAL A 65 0.08 17.11 9.71
C VAL A 65 0.44 17.36 8.26
N VAL A 66 1.22 18.43 7.98
CA VAL A 66 1.64 18.77 6.61
C VAL A 66 2.57 17.68 6.04
N VAL A 67 3.54 17.19 6.82
CA VAL A 67 4.44 16.11 6.41
C VAL A 67 3.65 14.84 6.04
N GLN A 68 2.69 14.44 6.87
CA GLN A 68 1.84 13.28 6.61
C GLN A 68 1.00 13.46 5.33
N LEU A 69 0.39 14.64 5.15
CA LEU A 69 -0.38 14.95 3.94
C LEU A 69 0.50 15.01 2.70
N ALA A 70 1.71 15.56 2.80
CA ALA A 70 2.68 15.59 1.71
C ALA A 70 3.08 14.17 1.26
N THR A 71 3.33 13.28 2.22
CA THR A 71 3.63 11.86 1.95
C THR A 71 2.45 11.17 1.28
N ALA A 72 1.24 11.32 1.82
CA ALA A 72 0.03 10.77 1.24
C ALA A 72 -0.21 11.30 -0.19
N LEU A 73 0.04 12.58 -0.41
CA LEU A 73 -0.08 13.21 -1.73
C LEU A 73 0.93 12.62 -2.73
N GLY A 74 2.20 12.42 -2.32
CA GLY A 74 3.21 11.74 -3.13
C GLY A 74 2.77 10.33 -3.54
N PHE A 75 2.23 9.56 -2.59
CA PHE A 75 1.72 8.21 -2.81
C PHE A 75 0.42 8.15 -3.64
N LEU A 76 -0.29 9.24 -3.81
CA LEU A 76 -1.45 9.34 -4.70
C LEU A 76 -1.08 9.89 -6.08
N LEU A 77 -0.36 11.01 -6.14
CA LEU A 77 -0.10 11.73 -7.39
C LEU A 77 0.80 10.93 -8.33
N VAL A 78 1.91 10.38 -7.83
CA VAL A 78 2.85 9.66 -8.69
C VAL A 78 2.23 8.42 -9.31
N PRO A 79 1.56 7.52 -8.56
CA PRO A 79 0.82 6.41 -9.16
C PRO A 79 -0.24 6.86 -10.16
N PHE A 80 -0.95 7.94 -9.85
CA PHE A 80 -2.00 8.47 -10.72
C PHE A 80 -1.41 8.99 -12.05
N VAL A 81 -0.32 9.76 -12.02
CA VAL A 81 0.37 10.25 -13.22
C VAL A 81 0.86 9.07 -14.07
N ILE A 82 1.48 8.07 -13.46
CA ILE A 82 1.93 6.85 -14.17
C ILE A 82 0.71 6.12 -14.79
N ALA A 83 -0.38 6.00 -14.06
CA ALA A 83 -1.58 5.31 -14.51
C ALA A 83 -2.32 6.07 -15.61
N THR A 84 -2.22 7.40 -15.68
CA THR A 84 -2.74 8.21 -16.80
C THR A 84 -1.85 8.14 -18.05
N ARG A 85 -0.66 7.51 -17.98
CA ARG A 85 0.35 7.60 -19.04
C ARG A 85 0.63 9.05 -19.42
N TRP A 86 0.95 9.86 -18.41
CA TRP A 86 1.26 11.29 -18.59
C TRP A 86 0.12 12.10 -19.22
N GLY A 87 -1.12 11.73 -18.92
CA GLY A 87 -2.30 12.47 -19.38
C GLY A 87 -3.05 11.87 -20.57
N GLU A 88 -2.55 10.78 -21.18
CA GLU A 88 -3.23 10.12 -22.31
C GLU A 88 -4.52 9.38 -21.91
N ALA A 89 -4.62 8.94 -20.66
CA ALA A 89 -5.78 8.20 -20.17
C ALA A 89 -6.69 9.09 -19.31
N SER A 90 -7.99 8.82 -19.36
CA SER A 90 -8.95 9.49 -18.48
C SER A 90 -8.76 9.11 -17.01
N VAL A 91 -9.24 9.95 -16.09
CA VAL A 91 -9.24 9.68 -14.63
C VAL A 91 -9.83 8.30 -14.32
N GLY A 92 -10.99 7.97 -14.90
CA GLY A 92 -11.62 6.68 -14.68
C GLY A 92 -10.80 5.49 -15.20
N GLN A 93 -10.02 5.67 -16.25
CA GLN A 93 -9.09 4.65 -16.74
C GLN A 93 -7.90 4.49 -15.80
N ALA A 94 -7.32 5.59 -15.31
CA ALA A 94 -6.22 5.57 -14.34
C ALA A 94 -6.63 4.85 -13.06
N LEU A 95 -7.77 5.18 -12.48
CA LEU A 95 -8.31 4.53 -11.29
C LEU A 95 -8.49 3.01 -11.52
N ARG A 96 -9.06 2.62 -12.67
CA ARG A 96 -9.21 1.20 -13.01
C ARG A 96 -7.87 0.48 -13.16
N ARG A 97 -6.84 1.15 -13.72
CA ARG A 97 -5.48 0.60 -13.84
C ARG A 97 -4.81 0.41 -12.50
N LEU A 98 -5.06 1.30 -11.55
CA LEU A 98 -4.61 1.21 -10.16
C LEU A 98 -5.42 0.22 -9.31
N GLY A 99 -6.44 -0.44 -9.88
CA GLY A 99 -7.27 -1.40 -9.16
C GLY A 99 -8.35 -0.76 -8.28
N VAL A 100 -8.59 0.55 -8.42
CA VAL A 100 -9.73 1.21 -7.77
C VAL A 100 -11.00 0.83 -8.53
N ARG A 101 -11.65 -0.24 -8.09
CA ARG A 101 -12.80 -0.88 -8.74
C ARG A 101 -13.79 -1.37 -7.70
N GLY A 102 -15.04 -1.50 -8.10
CA GLY A 102 -16.02 -2.26 -7.32
C GLY A 102 -15.58 -3.73 -7.15
N PHE A 103 -16.01 -4.36 -6.09
CA PHE A 103 -15.74 -5.77 -5.80
C PHE A 103 -17.04 -6.55 -5.58
N ARG A 104 -16.98 -7.87 -5.77
CA ARG A 104 -18.14 -8.75 -5.59
C ARG A 104 -18.30 -9.11 -4.10
N PRO A 105 -19.52 -9.39 -3.60
CA PRO A 105 -19.74 -9.84 -2.22
C PRO A 105 -18.89 -11.06 -1.83
N ALA A 106 -18.54 -11.92 -2.78
CA ALA A 106 -17.61 -13.02 -2.57
C ALA A 106 -16.19 -12.58 -2.11
N ALA A 107 -15.83 -11.31 -2.23
CA ALA A 107 -14.59 -10.78 -1.66
C ALA A 107 -14.58 -10.86 -0.13
N LEU A 108 -15.75 -10.82 0.53
CA LEU A 108 -15.85 -10.89 1.98
C LEU A 108 -15.17 -12.14 2.56
N LYS A 109 -15.34 -13.31 1.93
CA LYS A 109 -14.65 -14.53 2.38
C LYS A 109 -13.13 -14.39 2.33
N TRP A 110 -12.59 -13.69 1.32
CA TRP A 110 -11.16 -13.45 1.20
C TRP A 110 -10.66 -12.39 2.19
N MET A 111 -11.50 -11.40 2.50
CA MET A 111 -11.22 -10.44 3.56
C MET A 111 -11.16 -11.13 4.92
N LEU A 112 -12.13 -11.99 5.24
CA LEU A 112 -12.12 -12.78 6.48
C LEU A 112 -10.91 -13.71 6.57
N ALA A 113 -10.56 -14.39 5.46
CA ALA A 113 -9.36 -15.21 5.41
C ALA A 113 -8.07 -14.40 5.59
N ALA A 114 -8.01 -13.18 5.03
CA ALA A 114 -6.89 -12.27 5.17
C ALA A 114 -6.72 -11.80 6.63
N VAL A 115 -7.82 -11.38 7.27
CA VAL A 115 -7.84 -11.01 8.70
C VAL A 115 -7.42 -12.18 9.56
N GLY A 116 -8.01 -13.37 9.36
CA GLY A 116 -7.66 -14.57 10.12
C GLY A 116 -6.19 -14.93 9.99
N ALA A 117 -5.64 -14.93 8.77
CA ALA A 117 -4.23 -15.20 8.54
C ALA A 117 -3.32 -14.18 9.24
N TYR A 118 -3.66 -12.89 9.17
CA TYR A 118 -2.91 -11.83 9.83
C TYR A 118 -2.95 -11.96 11.36
N LEU A 119 -4.13 -12.18 11.94
CA LEU A 119 -4.28 -12.32 13.40
C LEU A 119 -3.53 -13.55 13.93
N VAL A 120 -3.56 -14.67 13.20
CA VAL A 120 -2.76 -15.86 13.57
C VAL A 120 -1.27 -15.54 13.54
N PHE A 121 -0.80 -14.90 12.46
CA PHE A 121 0.61 -14.52 12.37
C PHE A 121 1.01 -13.54 13.49
N ALA A 122 0.23 -12.48 13.70
CA ALA A 122 0.50 -11.48 14.73
C ALA A 122 0.49 -12.09 16.13
N GLY A 123 -0.46 -12.99 16.42
CA GLY A 123 -0.52 -13.73 17.70
C GLY A 123 0.69 -14.63 17.92
N VAL A 124 1.10 -15.41 16.91
CA VAL A 124 2.30 -16.26 16.99
C VAL A 124 3.55 -15.39 17.14
N TYR A 125 3.66 -14.32 16.37
CA TYR A 125 4.79 -13.39 16.46
C TYR A 125 4.90 -12.79 17.88
N SER A 126 3.79 -12.27 18.42
CA SER A 126 3.76 -11.68 19.75
C SER A 126 4.07 -12.71 20.86
N ALA A 127 3.64 -13.94 20.70
CA ALA A 127 3.95 -15.01 21.66
C ALA A 127 5.44 -15.39 21.68
N LEU A 128 6.14 -15.27 20.53
CA LEU A 128 7.55 -15.64 20.42
C LEU A 128 8.51 -14.48 20.69
N PHE A 129 8.14 -13.25 20.34
CA PHE A 129 9.03 -12.09 20.32
C PHE A 129 8.55 -10.92 21.19
N GLY A 130 7.37 -11.02 21.81
CA GLY A 130 6.70 -9.92 22.49
C GLY A 130 5.79 -9.12 21.56
N ALA A 131 4.95 -8.26 22.13
CA ALA A 131 4.12 -7.35 21.36
C ALA A 131 5.01 -6.43 20.51
N PRO A 132 4.69 -6.22 19.23
CA PRO A 132 5.44 -5.29 18.41
C PRO A 132 5.27 -3.87 18.93
N GLU A 133 6.39 -3.19 19.16
CA GLU A 133 6.42 -1.79 19.54
C GLU A 133 6.56 -0.93 18.27
N GLN A 134 5.67 0.03 18.12
CA GLN A 134 5.73 1.04 17.09
C GLN A 134 5.59 2.40 17.77
N GLU A 135 6.38 3.37 17.32
CA GLU A 135 6.30 4.74 17.81
C GLU A 135 4.86 5.26 17.67
N ASP A 136 4.34 5.83 18.76
CA ASP A 136 3.03 6.48 18.74
C ASP A 136 3.13 7.83 18.05
N ILE A 137 2.82 7.82 16.76
CA ILE A 137 2.75 9.04 15.96
C ILE A 137 1.40 9.77 16.11
N ALA A 138 0.40 9.14 16.74
CA ALA A 138 -0.95 9.71 16.80
C ALA A 138 -0.99 11.01 17.59
N GLU A 139 -0.31 11.06 18.74
CA GLU A 139 -0.25 12.26 19.57
C GLU A 139 0.34 13.46 18.82
N SER A 140 1.29 13.22 17.90
CA SER A 140 1.91 14.28 17.09
C SER A 140 0.91 14.99 16.15
N PHE A 141 -0.24 14.37 15.85
CA PHE A 141 -1.30 14.95 15.02
C PHE A 141 -2.39 15.69 15.81
N GLY A 142 -2.26 15.77 17.13
CA GLY A 142 -3.14 16.55 18.00
C GLY A 142 -4.50 15.87 18.22
N THR A 143 -5.60 16.43 17.72
CA THR A 143 -6.94 15.97 18.07
C THR A 143 -7.35 14.66 17.38
N VAL A 144 -8.18 13.83 18.05
CA VAL A 144 -8.69 12.56 17.54
C VAL A 144 -9.29 12.64 16.12
N PRO A 145 -10.09 13.65 15.74
CA PRO A 145 -10.58 13.76 14.37
C PRO A 145 -9.46 13.87 13.33
N VAL A 146 -8.36 14.58 13.65
CA VAL A 146 -7.20 14.71 12.76
C VAL A 146 -6.43 13.40 12.68
N GLN A 147 -6.23 12.71 13.81
CA GLN A 147 -5.62 11.38 13.85
C GLN A 147 -6.40 10.38 12.98
N VAL A 148 -7.72 10.33 13.12
CA VAL A 148 -8.58 9.46 12.29
C VAL A 148 -8.45 9.83 10.80
N LEU A 149 -8.48 11.11 10.46
CA LEU A 149 -8.34 11.54 9.07
C LEU A 149 -7.00 11.10 8.46
N LEU A 150 -5.90 11.24 9.21
CA LEU A 150 -4.56 10.98 8.69
C LEU A 150 -4.18 9.50 8.77
N ILE A 151 -4.39 8.85 9.93
CA ILE A 151 -3.93 7.48 10.18
C ILE A 151 -4.92 6.45 9.62
N VAL A 152 -6.23 6.67 9.82
CA VAL A 152 -7.24 5.68 9.44
C VAL A 152 -7.70 5.84 8.00
N LEU A 153 -7.73 7.06 7.46
CA LEU A 153 -8.25 7.30 6.11
C LEU A 153 -7.15 7.60 5.10
N ALA A 154 -6.38 8.68 5.29
CA ALA A 154 -5.45 9.17 4.28
C ALA A 154 -4.29 8.19 4.03
N ALA A 155 -3.65 7.68 5.08
CA ALA A 155 -2.53 6.75 4.96
C ALA A 155 -2.96 5.44 4.26
N PRO A 156 -3.97 4.68 4.71
CA PRO A 156 -4.37 3.45 4.03
C PRO A 156 -4.77 3.64 2.57
N ILE A 157 -5.48 4.72 2.23
CA ILE A 157 -5.87 4.98 0.84
C ILE A 157 -4.63 5.20 -0.03
N SER A 158 -3.73 6.09 0.39
CA SER A 158 -2.55 6.46 -0.38
C SER A 158 -1.56 5.30 -0.49
N GLU A 159 -1.37 4.55 0.57
CA GLU A 159 -0.48 3.40 0.61
C GLU A 159 -0.99 2.24 -0.24
N GLU A 160 -2.27 1.91 -0.19
CA GLU A 160 -2.81 0.86 -1.05
C GLU A 160 -2.75 1.23 -2.53
N VAL A 161 -2.96 2.50 -2.89
CA VAL A 161 -2.79 2.99 -4.25
C VAL A 161 -1.33 2.84 -4.69
N CYS A 162 -0.38 3.22 -3.86
CA CYS A 162 1.04 3.16 -4.16
C CYS A 162 1.57 1.71 -4.19
N PHE A 163 1.35 0.95 -3.12
CA PHE A 163 1.98 -0.37 -2.96
C PHE A 163 1.20 -1.49 -3.68
N ARG A 164 -0.13 -1.50 -3.66
CA ARG A 164 -0.92 -2.54 -4.33
C ARG A 164 -1.30 -2.13 -5.73
N GLY A 165 -1.81 -0.93 -5.90
CA GLY A 165 -2.17 -0.41 -7.22
C GLY A 165 -0.98 -0.29 -8.15
N MET A 166 0.04 0.48 -7.77
CA MET A 166 1.18 0.78 -8.63
C MET A 166 2.30 -0.26 -8.51
N LEU A 167 2.89 -0.48 -7.31
CA LEU A 167 4.07 -1.33 -7.16
C LEU A 167 3.74 -2.79 -7.47
N PHE A 168 2.85 -3.40 -6.70
CA PHE A 168 2.47 -4.81 -6.92
C PHE A 168 1.90 -5.02 -8.33
N GLY A 169 1.01 -4.13 -8.79
CA GLY A 169 0.46 -4.19 -10.16
C GLY A 169 1.55 -4.23 -11.22
N GLY A 170 2.55 -3.35 -11.14
CA GLY A 170 3.67 -3.30 -12.07
C GLY A 170 4.62 -4.49 -11.98
N LEU A 171 4.92 -4.97 -10.76
CA LEU A 171 5.73 -6.19 -10.54
C LEU A 171 5.04 -7.42 -11.15
N ARG A 172 3.71 -7.52 -11.03
CA ARG A 172 2.91 -8.63 -11.57
C ARG A 172 2.96 -8.74 -13.09
N THR A 173 3.35 -7.71 -13.81
CA THR A 173 3.55 -7.79 -15.26
C THR A 173 4.75 -8.66 -15.65
N ARG A 174 5.70 -8.89 -14.75
CA ARG A 174 6.96 -9.60 -15.00
C ARG A 174 7.24 -10.73 -14.00
N MET A 175 6.59 -10.72 -12.83
CA MET A 175 6.86 -11.65 -11.74
C MET A 175 5.66 -12.55 -11.44
N PRO A 176 5.90 -13.80 -10.96
CA PRO A 176 4.86 -14.63 -10.38
C PRO A 176 4.22 -13.92 -9.16
N ARG A 177 2.94 -14.24 -8.90
CA ARG A 177 2.16 -13.54 -7.86
C ARG A 177 2.82 -13.51 -6.48
N ILE A 178 3.37 -14.64 -6.04
CA ILE A 178 4.00 -14.76 -4.71
C ILE A 178 5.25 -13.89 -4.62
N ALA A 179 6.12 -13.94 -5.62
CA ALA A 179 7.32 -13.12 -5.66
C ALA A 179 6.99 -11.63 -5.71
N ALA A 180 6.04 -11.21 -6.54
CA ALA A 180 5.59 -9.82 -6.59
C ALA A 180 4.97 -9.37 -5.26
N ALA A 181 4.16 -10.23 -4.61
CA ALA A 181 3.55 -9.94 -3.31
C ALA A 181 4.61 -9.79 -2.22
N LEU A 182 5.62 -10.67 -2.18
CA LEU A 182 6.72 -10.59 -1.22
C LEU A 182 7.56 -9.32 -1.42
N VAL A 183 7.94 -8.98 -2.67
CA VAL A 183 8.70 -7.75 -2.93
C VAL A 183 7.91 -6.51 -2.52
N SER A 184 6.63 -6.43 -2.90
CA SER A 184 5.77 -5.30 -2.51
C SER A 184 5.61 -5.19 -0.99
N ALA A 185 5.47 -6.33 -0.29
CA ALA A 185 5.35 -6.39 1.15
C ALA A 185 6.64 -6.01 1.88
N LEU A 186 7.79 -6.45 1.38
CA LEU A 186 9.09 -6.09 1.93
C LEU A 186 9.35 -4.58 1.82
N VAL A 187 9.04 -3.98 0.67
CA VAL A 187 9.17 -2.52 0.50
C VAL A 187 8.22 -1.78 1.46
N PHE A 188 6.96 -2.23 1.56
CA PHE A 188 5.96 -1.65 2.46
C PHE A 188 6.41 -1.71 3.93
N GLY A 189 6.80 -2.89 4.42
CA GLY A 189 7.24 -3.07 5.81
C GLY A 189 8.56 -2.34 6.11
N ALA A 190 9.51 -2.33 5.16
CA ALA A 190 10.79 -1.64 5.35
C ALA A 190 10.63 -0.13 5.56
N LEU A 191 9.63 0.52 4.97
CA LEU A 191 9.35 1.93 5.20
C LEU A 191 8.86 2.23 6.63
N HIS A 192 8.33 1.24 7.33
CA HIS A 192 7.91 1.36 8.73
C HIS A 192 9.04 1.05 9.73
N ALA A 193 10.24 0.72 9.25
CA ALA A 193 11.38 0.46 10.14
C ALA A 193 11.80 1.68 10.96
N LEU A 194 11.50 2.89 10.47
CA LEU A 194 11.79 4.14 11.17
C LEU A 194 10.86 4.39 12.37
N THR A 195 9.69 3.75 12.41
CA THR A 195 8.71 3.87 13.49
C THR A 195 8.73 2.69 14.46
N GLY A 196 9.51 1.63 14.18
CA GLY A 196 9.65 0.49 15.07
C GLY A 196 10.08 -0.78 14.36
N LEU A 197 11.29 -1.25 14.64
CA LEU A 197 11.85 -2.44 13.98
C LEU A 197 11.07 -3.72 14.33
N SER A 198 10.53 -3.85 15.54
CA SER A 198 9.75 -5.02 15.95
C SER A 198 8.39 -5.10 15.24
N ALA A 199 7.87 -3.98 14.73
CA ALA A 199 6.65 -3.95 13.95
C ALA A 199 6.84 -4.36 12.47
N VAL A 200 8.09 -4.35 11.96
CA VAL A 200 8.38 -4.63 10.55
C VAL A 200 7.92 -6.02 10.10
N PRO A 201 8.20 -7.14 10.81
CA PRO A 201 7.75 -8.45 10.35
C PRO A 201 6.23 -8.60 10.29
N PRO A 202 5.43 -8.18 11.29
CA PRO A 202 3.97 -8.14 11.17
C PRO A 202 3.48 -7.28 10.00
N LEU A 203 4.07 -6.12 9.75
CA LEU A 203 3.68 -5.24 8.66
C LEU A 203 4.07 -5.80 7.28
N ILE A 204 5.20 -6.49 7.16
CA ILE A 204 5.53 -7.25 5.93
C ILE A 204 4.46 -8.32 5.68
N PHE A 205 4.11 -9.10 6.70
CA PHE A 205 3.08 -10.13 6.53
C PHE A 205 1.72 -9.53 6.20
N PHE A 206 1.32 -8.44 6.85
CA PHE A 206 0.12 -7.70 6.52
C PHE A 206 0.14 -7.23 5.07
N GLY A 207 1.23 -6.61 4.64
CA GLY A 207 1.43 -6.17 3.26
C GLY A 207 1.31 -7.29 2.24
N PHE A 208 1.86 -8.47 2.55
CA PHE A 208 1.77 -9.67 1.72
C PHE A 208 0.33 -10.15 1.58
N VAL A 209 -0.40 -10.22 2.68
CA VAL A 209 -1.81 -10.63 2.69
C VAL A 209 -2.67 -9.66 1.88
N LEU A 210 -2.48 -8.35 2.00
CA LEU A 210 -3.20 -7.35 1.22
C LEU A 210 -2.90 -7.46 -0.29
N ALA A 211 -1.65 -7.75 -0.68
CA ALA A 211 -1.31 -7.98 -2.08
C ALA A 211 -2.01 -9.23 -2.65
N LEU A 212 -2.08 -10.31 -1.86
CA LEU A 212 -2.83 -11.51 -2.24
C LEU A 212 -4.35 -11.27 -2.29
N LEU A 213 -4.88 -10.45 -1.39
CA LEU A 213 -6.29 -10.05 -1.40
C LEU A 213 -6.62 -9.27 -2.69
N TYR A 214 -5.76 -8.34 -3.09
CA TYR A 214 -5.89 -7.64 -4.37
C TYR A 214 -5.85 -8.61 -5.56
N GLU A 215 -4.90 -9.55 -5.60
CA GLU A 215 -4.85 -10.60 -6.65
C GLU A 215 -6.14 -11.41 -6.73
N LYS A 216 -6.75 -11.72 -5.58
CA LYS A 216 -7.96 -12.53 -5.49
C LYS A 216 -9.23 -11.79 -5.86
N THR A 217 -9.33 -10.52 -5.49
CA THR A 217 -10.55 -9.72 -5.66
C THR A 217 -10.54 -8.91 -6.95
N GLY A 218 -9.34 -8.56 -7.47
CA GLY A 218 -9.16 -7.65 -8.58
C GLY A 218 -9.48 -6.20 -8.23
N SER A 219 -9.54 -5.87 -6.93
CA SER A 219 -9.79 -4.52 -6.42
C SER A 219 -8.91 -4.27 -5.22
N ILE A 220 -8.34 -3.06 -5.10
CA ILE A 220 -7.61 -2.63 -3.90
C ILE A 220 -8.57 -2.20 -2.78
N VAL A 221 -9.85 -1.93 -3.07
CA VAL A 221 -10.81 -1.42 -2.08
C VAL A 221 -10.98 -2.35 -0.88
N PRO A 222 -11.09 -3.69 -1.03
CA PRO A 222 -11.09 -4.60 0.13
C PRO A 222 -9.83 -4.48 0.99
N GLY A 223 -8.66 -4.27 0.36
CA GLY A 223 -7.38 -4.01 1.06
C GLY A 223 -7.42 -2.70 1.84
N ILE A 224 -7.90 -1.61 1.22
CA ILE A 224 -8.08 -0.31 1.89
C ILE A 224 -8.95 -0.46 3.14
N LEU A 225 -10.10 -1.15 3.03
CA LEU A 225 -11.01 -1.34 4.17
C LEU A 225 -10.37 -2.15 5.31
N LEU A 226 -9.61 -3.20 4.99
CA LEU A 226 -8.89 -3.96 6.03
C LEU A 226 -7.74 -3.15 6.64
N HIS A 227 -7.06 -2.34 5.84
CA HIS A 227 -6.00 -1.47 6.33
C HIS A 227 -6.56 -0.38 7.26
N MET A 228 -7.67 0.24 6.88
CA MET A 228 -8.40 1.17 7.75
C MET A 228 -8.82 0.51 9.07
N LEU A 229 -9.33 -0.72 9.02
CA LEU A 229 -9.70 -1.48 10.21
C LEU A 229 -8.48 -1.74 11.10
N ASN A 230 -7.36 -2.19 10.52
CA ASN A 230 -6.12 -2.42 11.26
C ASN A 230 -5.64 -1.14 11.97
N ASN A 231 -5.60 -0.02 11.25
CA ASN A 231 -5.15 1.25 11.80
C ASN A 231 -6.15 1.82 12.85
N SER A 232 -7.46 1.56 12.68
CA SER A 232 -8.45 1.89 13.70
C SER A 232 -8.22 1.13 15.00
N VAL A 233 -7.94 -0.19 14.91
CA VAL A 233 -7.64 -1.01 16.09
C VAL A 233 -6.34 -0.55 16.76
N ALA A 234 -5.31 -0.24 15.98
CA ALA A 234 -4.05 0.29 16.52
C ALA A 234 -4.27 1.63 17.23
N LEU A 235 -5.03 2.56 16.63
CA LEU A 235 -5.32 3.87 17.23
C LEU A 235 -6.14 3.76 18.52
N LEU A 236 -7.05 2.79 18.64
CA LEU A 236 -7.84 2.56 19.86
C LEU A 236 -7.05 1.85 20.96
N GLY A 237 -5.94 1.23 20.63
CA GLY A 237 -5.07 0.52 21.58
C GLY A 237 -3.96 1.39 22.20
N GLN A 238 -3.84 2.63 21.75
CA GLN A 238 -2.96 3.66 22.31
C GLN A 238 -3.71 4.41 23.41
#